data_d975de65710ae3b14b2f15054403cb73
#
_entry.id   d975de65710ae3b14b2f15054403cb73
#
_cell.length_a   1.000
_cell.length_b   1.000
_cell.length_c   1.000
_cell.angle_alpha   90.00
_cell.angle_beta   90.00
_cell.angle_gamma   90.00
#
_symmetry.space_group_name_H-M   'P 1'
#
loop_
_entity.id
_entity.type
_entity.pdbx_description
1 polymer ?
#
loop_
_entity_poly.entity_id
_entity_poly.type
_entity_poly.pdbx_seq_one_letter_code
_entity_poly.pdbx_strand_id
1 'polypeptide(L)'
;MTPILGPAEGSPFAAVRWVEAGVKRRYGSAWSDSTLLRMVAAYYEIGALEGVRPEVGLAQSAKETGYWTFRGDVRPDQWNFAGIGATGGGKPGHSWPTLEDGVEGHLRRLRLYADATAPYDLDILLRGLPVRYHGVAPNIEDLGGRWAPNPDYGGSIVRSYLTPLLSS
;
A
#
# COMPACT_ATOMS: atom_id res chain seq x y z
N MET A 1 1.93 15.96 -9.64
CA MET A 1 1.06 14.78 -9.78
C MET A 1 1.94 13.56 -9.88
N THR A 2 1.64 12.56 -9.08
CA THR A 2 2.52 11.40 -8.86
C THR A 2 1.82 10.13 -9.35
N PRO A 3 2.15 9.60 -10.54
CA PRO A 3 1.47 8.45 -11.11
C PRO A 3 1.52 7.22 -10.19
N ILE A 4 0.41 6.49 -10.11
CA ILE A 4 0.34 5.19 -9.43
C ILE A 4 1.00 4.11 -10.29
N LEU A 5 0.75 4.15 -11.60
CA LEU A 5 1.30 3.18 -12.55
C LEU A 5 2.68 3.61 -13.06
N GLY A 6 3.52 2.63 -13.32
CA GLY A 6 4.86 2.82 -13.86
C GLY A 6 5.89 1.87 -13.26
N PRO A 7 7.13 1.93 -13.76
CA PRO A 7 8.24 1.19 -13.18
C PRO A 7 8.67 1.77 -11.83
N ALA A 8 9.45 1.00 -11.08
CA ALA A 8 10.13 1.50 -9.90
C ALA A 8 11.07 2.66 -10.23
N GLU A 9 11.12 3.68 -9.38
CA GLU A 9 12.05 4.81 -9.49
C GLU A 9 13.26 4.66 -8.55
N GLY A 10 13.07 4.00 -7.40
CA GLY A 10 14.10 3.71 -6.42
C GLY A 10 14.53 2.24 -6.43
N SER A 11 15.65 1.94 -5.77
CA SER A 11 16.08 0.56 -5.61
C SER A 11 15.40 -0.10 -4.40
N PRO A 12 15.22 -1.44 -4.42
CA PRO A 12 14.72 -2.16 -3.26
C PRO A 12 15.64 -2.01 -2.03
N PHE A 13 16.94 -1.82 -2.22
CA PHE A 13 17.88 -1.57 -1.11
C PHE A 13 17.63 -0.21 -0.44
N ALA A 14 17.34 0.83 -1.20
CA ALA A 14 16.94 2.13 -0.66
C ALA A 14 15.62 2.00 0.12
N ALA A 15 14.66 1.26 -0.41
CA ALA A 15 13.40 1.00 0.27
C ALA A 15 13.59 0.25 1.59
N VAL A 16 14.48 -0.73 1.65
CA VAL A 16 14.83 -1.43 2.91
C VAL A 16 15.37 -0.45 3.94
N ARG A 17 16.35 0.39 3.59
CA ARG A 17 16.89 1.40 4.52
C ARG A 17 15.82 2.36 5.03
N TRP A 18 14.91 2.78 4.17
CA TRP A 18 13.80 3.65 4.55
C TRP A 18 12.83 2.96 5.51
N VAL A 19 12.49 1.68 5.26
CA VAL A 19 11.64 0.86 6.14
C VAL A 19 12.30 0.73 7.51
N GLU A 20 13.56 0.32 7.58
CA GLU A 20 14.32 0.16 8.83
C GLU A 20 14.37 1.46 9.63
N ALA A 21 14.66 2.59 8.98
CA ALA A 21 14.68 3.89 9.62
C ALA A 21 13.31 4.31 10.15
N GLY A 22 12.23 4.01 9.40
CA GLY A 22 10.86 4.28 9.79
C GLY A 22 10.42 3.47 11.02
N VAL A 23 10.75 2.19 11.02
CA VAL A 23 10.49 1.26 12.12
C VAL A 23 11.27 1.67 13.37
N LYS A 24 12.55 2.00 13.22
CA LYS A 24 13.39 2.46 14.34
C LYS A 24 12.81 3.71 15.01
N ARG A 25 12.36 4.69 14.22
CA ARG A 25 11.71 5.91 14.76
C ARG A 25 10.40 5.63 15.52
N ARG A 26 9.78 4.48 15.30
CA ARG A 26 8.54 4.03 15.97
C ARG A 26 8.80 3.06 17.11
N TYR A 27 10.06 2.82 17.47
CA TYR A 27 10.50 1.87 18.51
C TYR A 27 10.14 0.41 18.19
N GLY A 28 10.13 0.06 16.92
CA GLY A 28 9.91 -1.29 16.42
C GLY A 28 8.72 -1.44 15.51
N SER A 29 8.47 -2.67 15.09
CA SER A 29 7.37 -3.11 14.25
C SER A 29 6.69 -4.31 14.90
N ALA A 30 5.46 -4.64 14.48
CA ALA A 30 4.81 -5.89 14.83
C ALA A 30 5.48 -7.11 14.15
N TRP A 31 6.31 -6.87 13.12
CA TRP A 31 6.99 -7.90 12.34
C TRP A 31 8.49 -7.91 12.57
N SER A 32 9.10 -9.10 12.35
CA SER A 32 10.55 -9.26 12.35
C SER A 32 11.20 -8.55 11.15
N ASP A 33 12.51 -8.29 11.24
CA ASP A 33 13.27 -7.70 10.15
C ASP A 33 13.20 -8.56 8.87
N SER A 34 13.23 -9.89 9.00
CA SER A 34 13.08 -10.80 7.87
C SER A 34 11.70 -10.70 7.19
N THR A 35 10.65 -10.49 7.95
CA THR A 35 9.30 -10.25 7.40
C THR A 35 9.23 -8.91 6.67
N LEU A 36 9.85 -7.85 7.22
CA LEU A 36 9.92 -6.54 6.59
C LEU A 36 10.72 -6.58 5.27
N LEU A 37 11.84 -7.30 5.23
CA LEU A 37 12.61 -7.53 4.01
C LEU A 37 11.79 -8.26 2.94
N ARG A 38 11.10 -9.33 3.32
CA ARG A 38 10.21 -10.09 2.43
C ARG A 38 9.07 -9.21 1.89
N MET A 39 8.51 -8.34 2.71
CA MET A 39 7.50 -7.37 2.29
C MET A 39 8.04 -6.42 1.21
N VAL A 40 9.21 -5.83 1.40
CA VAL A 40 9.83 -4.95 0.40
C VAL A 40 10.05 -5.70 -0.92
N ALA A 41 10.61 -6.91 -0.87
CA ALA A 41 10.81 -7.75 -2.05
C ALA A 41 9.48 -8.01 -2.77
N ALA A 42 8.42 -8.39 -2.05
CA ALA A 42 7.10 -8.63 -2.62
C ALA A 42 6.52 -7.39 -3.33
N TYR A 43 6.65 -6.19 -2.73
CA TYR A 43 6.21 -4.96 -3.38
C TYR A 43 6.92 -4.69 -4.71
N TYR A 44 8.25 -4.90 -4.77
CA TYR A 44 9.02 -4.69 -6.00
C TYR A 44 8.74 -5.74 -7.06
N GLU A 45 8.67 -7.01 -6.70
CA GLU A 45 8.39 -8.12 -7.63
C GLU A 45 6.96 -8.03 -8.18
N ILE A 46 5.96 -7.93 -7.31
CA ILE A 46 4.56 -7.88 -7.71
C ILE A 46 4.23 -6.53 -8.38
N GLY A 47 4.82 -5.43 -7.91
CA GLY A 47 4.69 -4.13 -8.55
C GLY A 47 5.15 -4.13 -10.00
N ALA A 48 6.27 -4.78 -10.30
CA ALA A 48 6.76 -4.95 -11.66
C ALA A 48 5.79 -5.78 -12.53
N LEU A 49 5.22 -6.85 -11.98
CA LEU A 49 4.24 -7.70 -12.68
C LEU A 49 2.92 -6.95 -12.95
N GLU A 50 2.46 -6.18 -11.98
CA GLU A 50 1.18 -5.47 -12.07
C GLU A 50 1.28 -4.09 -12.72
N GLY A 51 2.50 -3.62 -13.04
CA GLY A 51 2.72 -2.29 -13.59
C GLY A 51 2.42 -1.14 -12.62
N VAL A 52 2.47 -1.41 -11.33
CA VAL A 52 2.27 -0.45 -10.24
C VAL A 52 3.61 -0.09 -9.61
N ARG A 53 3.86 1.19 -9.41
CA ARG A 53 5.08 1.66 -8.74
C ARG A 53 5.15 1.12 -7.31
N PRO A 54 6.15 0.29 -6.98
CA PRO A 54 6.24 -0.35 -5.67
C PRO A 54 6.37 0.66 -4.52
N GLU A 55 7.05 1.78 -4.76
CA GLU A 55 7.23 2.84 -3.77
C GLU A 55 5.91 3.49 -3.36
N VAL A 56 4.95 3.59 -4.29
CA VAL A 56 3.60 4.10 -4.00
C VAL A 56 2.88 3.16 -3.05
N GLY A 57 2.92 1.85 -3.31
CA GLY A 57 2.33 0.85 -2.42
C GLY A 57 2.99 0.85 -1.03
N LEU A 58 4.33 0.85 -0.97
CA LEU A 58 5.07 0.92 0.29
C LEU A 58 4.78 2.18 1.10
N ALA A 59 4.77 3.35 0.45
CA ALA A 59 4.46 4.62 1.10
C ALA A 59 3.05 4.64 1.69
N GLN A 60 2.06 4.14 0.93
CA GLN A 60 0.69 4.01 1.42
C GLN A 60 0.61 3.02 2.58
N SER A 61 1.20 1.84 2.46
CA SER A 61 1.25 0.82 3.52
C SER A 61 1.85 1.38 4.82
N ALA A 62 2.95 2.11 4.74
CA ALA A 62 3.57 2.74 5.91
C ALA A 62 2.61 3.72 6.61
N LYS A 63 1.83 4.50 5.84
CA LYS A 63 0.81 5.39 6.40
C LYS A 63 -0.31 4.61 7.06
N GLU A 64 -0.89 3.63 6.37
CA GLU A 64 -2.08 2.89 6.81
C GLU A 64 -1.82 2.02 8.04
N THR A 65 -0.61 1.47 8.18
CA THR A 65 -0.23 0.59 9.29
C THR A 65 0.58 1.28 10.38
N GLY A 66 0.87 2.56 10.24
CA GLY A 66 1.77 3.30 11.13
C GLY A 66 3.18 2.70 11.14
N TYR A 67 3.80 2.54 9.95
CA TYR A 67 5.08 1.84 9.78
C TYR A 67 5.06 0.42 10.35
N TRP A 68 4.00 -0.33 10.03
CA TRP A 68 3.82 -1.75 10.38
C TRP A 68 3.82 -2.02 11.88
N THR A 69 3.35 -1.04 12.68
CA THR A 69 3.09 -1.23 14.11
C THR A 69 1.69 -1.78 14.38
N PHE A 70 0.77 -1.63 13.43
CA PHE A 70 -0.60 -2.15 13.50
C PHE A 70 -1.33 -1.78 14.80
N ARG A 71 -1.35 -0.51 15.14
CA ARG A 71 -2.01 0.00 16.36
C ARG A 71 -3.50 0.31 16.18
N GLY A 72 -4.04 0.08 14.96
CA GLY A 72 -5.45 0.26 14.64
C GLY A 72 -6.25 -1.04 14.70
N ASP A 73 -7.37 -1.07 13.95
CA ASP A 73 -8.28 -2.22 13.91
C ASP A 73 -7.71 -3.43 13.13
N VAL A 74 -6.81 -3.19 12.17
CA VAL A 74 -6.15 -4.23 11.38
C VAL A 74 -5.03 -4.88 12.21
N ARG A 75 -5.01 -6.21 12.24
CA ARG A 75 -3.99 -6.99 12.95
C ARG A 75 -2.84 -7.42 12.01
N PRO A 76 -1.63 -7.63 12.55
CA PRO A 76 -0.46 -8.04 11.75
C PRO A 76 -0.64 -9.34 10.97
N ASP A 77 -1.40 -10.29 11.53
CA ASP A 77 -1.66 -11.62 10.95
C ASP A 77 -2.65 -11.61 9.77
N GLN A 78 -3.28 -10.48 9.49
CA GLN A 78 -4.23 -10.34 8.40
C GLN A 78 -3.57 -10.09 7.03
N TRP A 79 -2.30 -9.73 6.99
CA TRP A 79 -1.59 -9.30 5.76
C TRP A 79 -2.33 -8.18 5.00
N ASN A 80 -3.03 -7.34 5.74
CA ASN A 80 -3.81 -6.22 5.20
C ASN A 80 -2.98 -4.93 5.29
N PHE A 81 -2.32 -4.59 4.18
CA PHE A 81 -1.36 -3.48 4.12
C PHE A 81 -1.99 -2.08 3.97
N ALA A 82 -3.28 -2.03 3.70
CA ALA A 82 -3.93 -0.77 3.30
C ALA A 82 -5.30 -0.54 3.95
N GLY A 83 -5.61 -1.25 5.03
CA GLY A 83 -6.87 -1.11 5.74
C GLY A 83 -8.10 -1.52 4.94
N ILE A 84 -7.94 -2.38 3.93
CA ILE A 84 -9.02 -2.76 3.02
C ILE A 84 -10.15 -3.44 3.80
N GLY A 85 -11.37 -2.91 3.67
CA GLY A 85 -12.55 -3.41 4.37
C GLY A 85 -12.63 -3.04 5.85
N ALA A 86 -11.64 -2.36 6.42
CA ALA A 86 -11.72 -1.81 7.76
C ALA A 86 -12.60 -0.55 7.74
N THR A 87 -13.65 -0.54 8.56
CA THR A 87 -14.64 0.57 8.62
C THR A 87 -14.62 1.30 9.95
N GLY A 88 -13.60 1.06 10.78
CA GLY A 88 -13.53 1.56 12.15
C GLY A 88 -14.40 0.78 13.14
N GLY A 89 -14.40 1.21 14.40
CA GLY A 89 -15.24 0.60 15.44
C GLY A 89 -14.88 -0.84 15.79
N GLY A 90 -13.60 -1.21 15.67
CA GLY A 90 -13.10 -2.55 15.98
C GLY A 90 -13.30 -3.58 14.86
N LYS A 91 -13.68 -3.16 13.67
CA LYS A 91 -13.82 -4.05 12.50
C LYS A 91 -12.48 -4.18 11.77
N PRO A 92 -11.85 -5.35 11.82
CA PRO A 92 -10.45 -5.51 11.37
C PRO A 92 -10.27 -5.51 9.85
N GLY A 93 -11.36 -5.47 9.07
CA GLY A 93 -11.29 -5.53 7.61
C GLY A 93 -10.98 -6.93 7.08
N HIS A 94 -10.46 -6.98 5.86
CA HIS A 94 -10.16 -8.24 5.17
C HIS A 94 -8.81 -8.83 5.59
N SER A 95 -8.68 -10.16 5.39
CA SER A 95 -7.46 -10.90 5.60
C SER A 95 -7.05 -11.63 4.33
N TRP A 96 -5.75 -11.83 4.13
CA TRP A 96 -5.18 -12.63 3.05
C TRP A 96 -4.39 -13.80 3.62
N PRO A 97 -4.28 -14.93 2.89
CA PRO A 97 -3.60 -16.14 3.38
C PRO A 97 -2.10 -15.95 3.61
N THR A 98 -1.45 -15.16 2.73
CA THR A 98 0.00 -14.92 2.77
C THR A 98 0.32 -13.43 2.68
N LEU A 99 1.55 -13.08 3.02
CA LEU A 99 2.09 -11.74 2.84
C LEU A 99 2.00 -11.30 1.37
N GLU A 100 2.39 -12.18 0.44
CA GLU A 100 2.38 -11.91 -1.00
C GLU A 100 0.96 -11.67 -1.52
N ASP A 101 -0.02 -12.48 -1.09
CA ASP A 101 -1.43 -12.27 -1.44
C ASP A 101 -1.94 -10.91 -0.96
N GLY A 102 -1.53 -10.49 0.22
CA GLY A 102 -1.87 -9.18 0.78
C GLY A 102 -1.25 -8.03 -0.02
N VAL A 103 0.01 -8.14 -0.41
CA VAL A 103 0.69 -7.16 -1.28
C VAL A 103 0.04 -7.14 -2.66
N GLU A 104 -0.24 -8.30 -3.26
CA GLU A 104 -0.91 -8.39 -4.56
C GLU A 104 -2.30 -7.75 -4.52
N GLY A 105 -3.10 -8.07 -3.51
CA GLY A 105 -4.42 -7.47 -3.32
C GLY A 105 -4.36 -5.94 -3.18
N HIS A 106 -3.37 -5.43 -2.46
CA HIS A 106 -3.14 -3.99 -2.31
C HIS A 106 -2.76 -3.33 -3.64
N LEU A 107 -1.75 -3.87 -4.35
CA LEU A 107 -1.27 -3.30 -5.62
C LEU A 107 -2.32 -3.38 -6.73
N ARG A 108 -3.05 -4.49 -6.85
CA ARG A 108 -4.16 -4.62 -7.80
C ARG A 108 -5.29 -3.63 -7.51
N ARG A 109 -5.58 -3.38 -6.25
CA ARG A 109 -6.56 -2.36 -5.88
C ARG A 109 -6.11 -0.96 -6.29
N LEU A 110 -4.83 -0.61 -6.09
CA LEU A 110 -4.24 0.63 -6.57
C LEU A 110 -4.30 0.73 -8.10
N ARG A 111 -3.94 -0.34 -8.80
CA ARG A 111 -4.03 -0.38 -10.27
C ARG A 111 -5.46 -0.15 -10.75
N LEU A 112 -6.44 -0.77 -10.11
CA LEU A 112 -7.84 -0.60 -10.50
C LEU A 112 -8.35 0.82 -10.25
N TYR A 113 -7.92 1.49 -9.20
CA TYR A 113 -8.17 2.91 -9.01
C TYR A 113 -7.57 3.77 -10.14
N ALA A 114 -6.41 3.36 -10.67
CA ALA A 114 -5.71 4.12 -11.71
C ALA A 114 -6.13 3.74 -13.13
N ASP A 115 -6.60 2.51 -13.37
CA ASP A 115 -6.90 1.94 -14.69
C ASP A 115 -8.18 1.11 -14.65
N ALA A 116 -9.26 1.65 -15.23
CA ALA A 116 -10.54 0.96 -15.34
C ALA A 116 -10.53 -0.28 -16.25
N THR A 117 -9.49 -0.42 -17.09
CA THR A 117 -9.35 -1.54 -18.04
C THR A 117 -8.51 -2.70 -17.48
N ALA A 118 -8.05 -2.59 -16.23
CA ALA A 118 -7.26 -3.63 -15.59
C ALA A 118 -8.02 -4.97 -15.58
N PRO A 119 -7.41 -6.08 -16.07
CA PRO A 119 -8.10 -7.34 -16.33
C PRO A 119 -8.19 -8.22 -15.08
N TYR A 120 -8.78 -7.72 -14.00
CA TYR A 120 -8.91 -8.48 -12.76
C TYR A 120 -10.28 -9.12 -12.61
N ASP A 121 -10.29 -10.38 -12.17
CA ASP A 121 -11.47 -10.97 -11.53
C ASP A 121 -11.58 -10.37 -10.12
N LEU A 122 -12.62 -9.56 -9.94
CA LEU A 122 -12.76 -8.66 -8.79
C LEU A 122 -13.08 -9.37 -7.47
N ASP A 123 -13.50 -10.62 -7.51
CA ASP A 123 -14.12 -11.25 -6.34
C ASP A 123 -13.14 -11.75 -5.28
N ILE A 124 -11.91 -12.12 -5.65
CA ILE A 124 -10.99 -12.80 -4.72
C ILE A 124 -9.99 -11.84 -4.08
N LEU A 125 -9.26 -11.06 -4.88
CA LEU A 125 -8.16 -10.24 -4.37
C LEU A 125 -8.57 -8.79 -4.07
N LEU A 126 -9.52 -8.24 -4.81
CA LEU A 126 -9.90 -6.82 -4.71
C LEU A 126 -10.96 -6.53 -3.65
N ARG A 127 -11.56 -7.58 -3.10
CA ARG A 127 -12.50 -7.47 -1.98
C ARG A 127 -13.59 -6.41 -2.20
N GLY A 128 -14.21 -6.45 -3.39
CA GLY A 128 -15.40 -5.68 -3.66
C GLY A 128 -15.22 -4.17 -3.87
N LEU A 129 -14.15 -3.73 -4.56
CA LEU A 129 -14.03 -2.34 -4.97
C LEU A 129 -15.16 -1.98 -5.95
N PRO A 130 -16.08 -1.06 -5.60
CA PRO A 130 -17.17 -0.69 -6.50
C PRO A 130 -16.68 -0.10 -7.82
N VAL A 131 -17.35 -0.44 -8.93
CA VAL A 131 -16.99 -0.02 -10.31
C VAL A 131 -16.85 1.51 -10.44
N ARG A 132 -17.62 2.28 -9.68
CA ARG A 132 -17.51 3.76 -9.67
C ARG A 132 -16.12 4.30 -9.26
N TYR A 133 -15.27 3.46 -8.68
CA TYR A 133 -13.90 3.82 -8.29
C TYR A 133 -12.85 3.35 -9.29
N HIS A 134 -13.23 2.65 -10.35
CA HIS A 134 -12.29 2.15 -11.35
C HIS A 134 -11.83 3.30 -12.25
N GLY A 135 -10.51 3.47 -12.40
CA GLY A 135 -9.90 4.46 -13.28
C GLY A 135 -10.04 5.92 -12.85
N VAL A 136 -10.51 6.18 -11.62
CA VAL A 136 -10.78 7.56 -11.16
C VAL A 136 -9.59 8.24 -10.49
N ALA A 137 -8.50 7.51 -10.25
CA ALA A 137 -7.33 8.02 -9.54
C ALA A 137 -6.03 7.54 -10.20
N PRO A 138 -5.63 8.14 -11.35
CA PRO A 138 -4.36 7.81 -12.02
C PRO A 138 -3.13 8.24 -11.21
N ASN A 139 -3.27 9.20 -10.30
CA ASN A 139 -2.21 9.68 -9.44
C ASN A 139 -2.56 9.45 -7.97
N ILE A 140 -1.54 9.36 -7.13
CA ILE A 140 -1.75 9.12 -5.70
C ILE A 140 -2.52 10.26 -5.03
N GLU A 141 -2.35 11.50 -5.48
CA GLU A 141 -3.09 12.67 -4.98
C GLU A 141 -4.60 12.53 -5.25
N ASP A 142 -5.00 11.84 -6.32
CA ASP A 142 -6.40 11.62 -6.68
C ASP A 142 -7.13 10.64 -5.73
N LEU A 143 -6.40 9.95 -4.85
CA LEU A 143 -7.00 9.06 -3.85
C LEU A 143 -7.73 9.80 -2.72
N GLY A 144 -7.48 11.10 -2.56
CA GLY A 144 -8.23 11.94 -1.62
C GLY A 144 -9.72 11.99 -1.93
N GLY A 145 -10.57 11.79 -0.93
CA GLY A 145 -12.01 11.68 -1.10
C GLY A 145 -12.52 10.39 -1.76
N ARG A 146 -11.61 9.48 -2.14
CA ARG A 146 -11.93 8.20 -2.82
C ARG A 146 -11.47 6.99 -2.02
N TRP A 147 -10.16 6.90 -1.74
CA TRP A 147 -9.63 5.89 -0.84
C TRP A 147 -9.95 6.21 0.62
N ALA A 148 -9.73 7.45 1.01
CA ALA A 148 -10.04 7.95 2.35
C ALA A 148 -10.79 9.29 2.26
N PRO A 149 -11.62 9.65 3.27
CA PRO A 149 -12.44 10.87 3.23
C PRO A 149 -11.63 12.17 3.16
N ASN A 150 -10.40 12.19 3.70
CA ASN A 150 -9.55 13.37 3.69
C ASN A 150 -9.11 13.71 2.25
N PRO A 151 -9.43 14.92 1.73
CA PRO A 151 -9.05 15.33 0.38
C PRO A 151 -7.52 15.43 0.18
N ASP A 152 -6.75 15.71 1.23
CA ASP A 152 -5.28 15.74 1.21
C ASP A 152 -4.63 14.37 1.49
N TYR A 153 -5.40 13.30 1.46
CA TYR A 153 -4.91 11.95 1.76
C TYR A 153 -3.70 11.57 0.91
N GLY A 154 -3.83 11.64 -0.42
CA GLY A 154 -2.76 11.31 -1.35
C GLY A 154 -1.58 12.28 -1.28
N GLY A 155 -1.84 13.57 -1.18
CA GLY A 155 -0.81 14.60 -1.00
C GLY A 155 0.03 14.37 0.26
N SER A 156 -0.61 13.95 1.36
CA SER A 156 0.10 13.61 2.61
C SER A 156 1.00 12.39 2.45
N ILE A 157 0.61 11.39 1.65
CA ILE A 157 1.46 10.22 1.34
C ILE A 157 2.70 10.66 0.56
N VAL A 158 2.51 11.48 -0.48
CA VAL A 158 3.64 11.98 -1.28
C VAL A 158 4.65 12.72 -0.40
N ARG A 159 4.19 13.71 0.37
CA ARG A 159 5.10 14.55 1.17
C ARG A 159 5.80 13.81 2.29
N SER A 160 5.06 12.97 3.03
CA SER A 160 5.54 12.42 4.30
C SER A 160 6.13 11.02 4.20
N TYR A 161 5.89 10.31 3.11
CA TYR A 161 6.30 8.91 2.93
C TYR A 161 7.04 8.67 1.61
N LEU A 162 6.44 9.00 0.48
CA LEU A 162 7.02 8.69 -0.83
C LEU A 162 8.26 9.53 -1.14
N THR A 163 8.21 10.84 -0.94
CA THR A 163 9.39 11.70 -1.17
C THR A 163 10.58 11.31 -0.28
N PRO A 164 10.41 11.07 1.04
CA PRO A 164 11.49 10.52 1.86
C PRO A 164 12.00 9.14 1.41
N LEU A 165 11.11 8.26 0.94
CA LEU A 165 11.49 6.95 0.41
C LEU A 165 12.38 7.09 -0.83
N LEU A 166 11.99 7.93 -1.79
CA LEU A 166 12.75 8.14 -3.04
C LEU A 166 14.08 8.90 -2.82
N SER A 167 14.26 9.51 -1.66
CA SER A 167 15.48 10.26 -1.27
C SER A 167 16.43 9.43 -0.40
N SER A 168 16.15 8.13 -0.18
CA SER A 168 16.90 7.26 0.75
C SER A 168 18.16 6.64 0.16
#